data_adce6ca87a01d8dc5686a220923a295e
#
_entry.id   adce6ca87a01d8dc5686a220923a295e
#
_cell.length_a   1.000
_cell.length_b   1.000
_cell.length_c   1.000
_cell.angle_alpha   90.00
_cell.angle_beta   90.00
_cell.angle_gamma   90.00
#
_symmetry.space_group_name_H-M   'P 1'
#
loop_
_entity.id
_entity.type
_entity.pdbx_description
1 polymer ?
#
loop_
_entity_poly.entity_id
_entity_poly.type
_entity_poly.pdbx_seq_one_letter_code
_entity_poly.pdbx_strand_id
1 'polypeptide(L)'
;MANAEIVAIGSELLLGQIVDTNSAWMAQRLTALGVNLYFKSVVGDNPARMKEVITRAMERSDIVITSGGLGPTQDDLTREVVAEVTGRKLVQSAEMLEQVEAHFRRRGRAMTPNNIRQSYMPEGALPVENPNGTAPCFIVEDSRSIIYCLPGVPVEMKWLFENEVEPYLRKKFHLAEVIQYRVLKVIGIGESAVDDKIGHLIANSSNPTVGVLALPGQVDVRIAAKAANREEAKKMIAPVEQEVRRLLGDAIFAADDETMEHVVGALLRAQKKTVAVYEDVTCGQLAERLQSASTEEFAAGYICNSETAIRTLLMNCHNHEKLANVLADPTSLTDELAASVREQSGSDFGLALHAVTDPDSQIQNLARGQMYISLTDGKRILRRESTTAGRGAYDRSRMTLNALDLLRAALLGRTE
;
A
#
# COMPACT_ATOMS: atom_id res chain seq x y z
N MET A 1 -26.45 -1.11 -13.75
CA MET A 1 -25.17 -0.68 -13.13
C MET A 1 -24.12 -0.76 -14.21
N ALA A 2 -23.29 0.26 -14.34
CA ALA A 2 -22.19 0.23 -15.29
C ALA A 2 -21.10 -0.75 -14.84
N ASN A 3 -20.53 -1.46 -15.79
CA ASN A 3 -19.38 -2.32 -15.57
C ASN A 3 -18.18 -1.78 -16.35
N ALA A 4 -16.99 -1.96 -15.78
CA ALA A 4 -15.73 -1.52 -16.36
C ALA A 4 -14.74 -2.67 -16.53
N GLU A 5 -13.83 -2.51 -17.48
CA GLU A 5 -12.61 -3.30 -17.59
C GLU A 5 -11.40 -2.38 -17.68
N ILE A 6 -10.33 -2.73 -16.97
CA ILE A 6 -9.03 -2.04 -17.07
C ILE A 6 -8.13 -2.85 -17.97
N VAL A 7 -7.51 -2.19 -18.94
CA VAL A 7 -6.49 -2.77 -19.84
C VAL A 7 -5.16 -2.06 -19.60
N ALA A 8 -4.26 -2.69 -18.87
CA ALA A 8 -2.90 -2.21 -18.66
C ALA A 8 -2.03 -2.59 -19.88
N ILE A 9 -1.33 -1.60 -20.43
CA ILE A 9 -0.52 -1.74 -21.64
C ILE A 9 0.93 -1.44 -21.30
N GLY A 10 1.79 -2.42 -21.52
CA GLY A 10 3.23 -2.32 -21.32
C GLY A 10 3.88 -3.70 -21.26
N SER A 11 4.94 -3.90 -22.04
CA SER A 11 5.70 -5.15 -22.09
C SER A 11 6.42 -5.42 -20.77
N GLU A 12 6.84 -4.38 -20.03
CA GLU A 12 7.49 -4.47 -18.72
C GLU A 12 6.56 -5.07 -17.65
N LEU A 13 5.25 -4.87 -17.78
CA LEU A 13 4.25 -5.47 -16.89
C LEU A 13 4.18 -6.99 -17.09
N LEU A 14 4.17 -7.45 -18.35
CA LEU A 14 4.16 -8.88 -18.68
C LEU A 14 5.46 -9.59 -18.29
N LEU A 15 6.59 -8.90 -18.40
CA LEU A 15 7.90 -9.43 -18.03
C LEU A 15 8.13 -9.39 -16.51
N GLY A 16 7.20 -8.84 -15.72
CA GLY A 16 7.33 -8.75 -14.27
C GLY A 16 8.44 -7.80 -13.81
N GLN A 17 8.89 -6.87 -14.66
CA GLN A 17 9.91 -5.88 -14.33
C GLN A 17 9.36 -4.83 -13.36
N ILE A 18 8.07 -4.52 -13.46
CA ILE A 18 7.34 -3.66 -12.54
C ILE A 18 6.00 -4.29 -12.14
N VAL A 19 5.49 -3.90 -10.98
CA VAL A 19 4.16 -4.30 -10.50
C VAL A 19 3.11 -3.32 -11.01
N ASP A 20 1.99 -3.81 -11.53
CA ASP A 20 0.84 -3.00 -11.95
C ASP A 20 0.11 -2.39 -10.75
N THR A 21 0.65 -1.29 -10.25
CA THR A 21 0.02 -0.51 -9.18
C THR A 21 -1.11 0.39 -9.70
N ASN A 22 -1.10 0.75 -10.98
CA ASN A 22 -2.11 1.60 -11.60
C ASN A 22 -3.47 0.90 -11.64
N SER A 23 -3.54 -0.33 -12.14
CA SER A 23 -4.82 -1.07 -12.17
C SER A 23 -5.36 -1.36 -10.78
N ALA A 24 -4.48 -1.60 -9.79
CA ALA A 24 -4.90 -1.79 -8.41
C ALA A 24 -5.57 -0.53 -7.85
N TRP A 25 -4.97 0.63 -8.08
CA TRP A 25 -5.49 1.92 -7.63
C TRP A 25 -6.79 2.30 -8.37
N MET A 26 -6.83 2.17 -9.70
CA MET A 26 -8.04 2.44 -10.48
C MET A 26 -9.22 1.53 -10.08
N ALA A 27 -8.95 0.26 -9.77
CA ALA A 27 -9.97 -0.67 -9.28
C ALA A 27 -10.62 -0.20 -7.97
N GLN A 28 -9.83 0.32 -7.04
CA GLN A 28 -10.34 0.89 -5.79
C GLN A 28 -11.23 2.11 -6.05
N ARG A 29 -10.82 2.99 -6.97
CA ARG A 29 -11.59 4.20 -7.33
C ARG A 29 -12.90 3.85 -8.05
N LEU A 30 -12.87 2.94 -9.02
CA LEU A 30 -14.09 2.46 -9.70
C LEU A 30 -15.08 1.83 -8.72
N THR A 31 -14.57 1.03 -7.79
CA THR A 31 -15.38 0.45 -6.72
C THR A 31 -16.04 1.54 -5.88
N ALA A 32 -15.29 2.57 -5.48
CA ALA A 32 -15.83 3.70 -4.71
C ALA A 32 -16.87 4.52 -5.48
N LEU A 33 -16.83 4.48 -6.82
CA LEU A 33 -17.85 5.08 -7.71
C LEU A 33 -19.11 4.20 -7.88
N GLY A 34 -19.12 2.97 -7.36
CA GLY A 34 -20.20 2.01 -7.57
C GLY A 34 -20.19 1.35 -8.96
N VAL A 35 -19.07 1.44 -9.68
CA VAL A 35 -18.85 0.77 -10.96
C VAL A 35 -18.30 -0.63 -10.71
N ASN A 36 -18.94 -1.64 -11.30
CA ASN A 36 -18.45 -3.01 -11.18
C ASN A 36 -17.20 -3.21 -12.02
N LEU A 37 -16.21 -3.91 -11.47
CA LEU A 37 -15.00 -4.31 -12.19
C LEU A 37 -14.90 -5.83 -12.18
N TYR A 38 -15.13 -6.48 -13.31
CA TYR A 38 -15.07 -7.93 -13.41
C TYR A 38 -13.76 -8.43 -14.05
N PHE A 39 -13.12 -7.61 -14.87
CA PHE A 39 -11.92 -7.99 -15.60
C PHE A 39 -10.83 -6.91 -15.49
N LYS A 40 -9.62 -7.38 -15.36
CA LYS A 40 -8.39 -6.61 -15.57
C LYS A 40 -7.52 -7.40 -16.53
N SER A 41 -7.12 -6.79 -17.62
CA SER A 41 -6.28 -7.39 -18.64
C SER A 41 -4.93 -6.68 -18.69
N VAL A 42 -3.85 -7.43 -18.91
CA VAL A 42 -2.51 -6.88 -19.15
C VAL A 42 -2.08 -7.35 -20.55
N VAL A 43 -1.59 -6.42 -21.35
CA VAL A 43 -1.11 -6.70 -22.71
C VAL A 43 0.19 -5.93 -22.98
N GLY A 44 1.15 -6.60 -23.67
CA GLY A 44 2.38 -5.93 -24.13
C GLY A 44 2.15 -5.10 -25.38
N ASP A 45 3.16 -4.33 -25.76
CA ASP A 45 3.17 -3.36 -26.86
C ASP A 45 3.20 -4.07 -28.23
N ASN A 46 2.14 -4.82 -28.51
CA ASN A 46 1.95 -5.52 -29.78
C ASN A 46 0.55 -5.21 -30.34
N PRO A 47 0.43 -4.58 -31.53
CA PRO A 47 -0.82 -4.06 -32.04
C PRO A 47 -1.91 -5.14 -32.23
N ALA A 48 -1.56 -6.32 -32.67
CA ALA A 48 -2.51 -7.40 -32.90
C ALA A 48 -3.12 -7.92 -31.57
N ARG A 49 -2.28 -8.09 -30.53
CA ARG A 49 -2.73 -8.51 -29.20
C ARG A 49 -3.52 -7.42 -28.49
N MET A 50 -3.07 -6.16 -28.59
CA MET A 50 -3.79 -5.01 -28.04
C MET A 50 -5.18 -4.89 -28.66
N LYS A 51 -5.29 -5.03 -29.98
CA LYS A 51 -6.55 -5.04 -30.71
C LYS A 51 -7.48 -6.13 -30.21
N GLU A 52 -7.01 -7.34 -30.06
CA GLU A 52 -7.79 -8.48 -29.54
C GLU A 52 -8.33 -8.17 -28.12
N VAL A 53 -7.44 -7.75 -27.20
CA VAL A 53 -7.81 -7.49 -25.82
C VAL A 53 -8.80 -6.32 -25.70
N ILE A 54 -8.55 -5.20 -26.37
CA ILE A 54 -9.44 -4.03 -26.33
C ILE A 54 -10.79 -4.35 -26.97
N THR A 55 -10.83 -5.09 -28.10
CA THR A 55 -12.10 -5.50 -28.73
C THR A 55 -12.92 -6.36 -27.77
N ARG A 56 -12.33 -7.36 -27.14
CA ARG A 56 -13.02 -8.19 -26.13
C ARG A 56 -13.51 -7.38 -24.92
N ALA A 57 -12.70 -6.43 -24.46
CA ALA A 57 -13.11 -5.54 -23.37
C ALA A 57 -14.33 -4.71 -23.75
N MET A 58 -14.38 -4.15 -24.97
CA MET A 58 -15.50 -3.38 -25.49
C MET A 58 -16.79 -4.21 -25.68
N GLU A 59 -16.68 -5.52 -25.94
CA GLU A 59 -17.82 -6.42 -26.11
C GLU A 59 -18.54 -6.77 -24.81
N ARG A 60 -17.80 -6.71 -23.67
CA ARG A 60 -18.30 -7.20 -22.37
C ARG A 60 -18.39 -6.13 -21.28
N SER A 61 -17.94 -4.90 -21.57
CA SER A 61 -17.90 -3.84 -20.59
C SER A 61 -18.42 -2.52 -21.15
N ASP A 62 -19.21 -1.79 -20.34
CA ASP A 62 -19.72 -0.46 -20.71
C ASP A 62 -18.60 0.59 -20.75
N ILE A 63 -17.54 0.35 -19.98
CA ILE A 63 -16.40 1.24 -19.80
C ILE A 63 -15.11 0.44 -19.95
N VAL A 64 -14.23 0.88 -20.85
CA VAL A 64 -12.88 0.36 -20.98
C VAL A 64 -11.88 1.46 -20.61
N ILE A 65 -11.01 1.21 -19.67
CA ILE A 65 -9.97 2.16 -19.28
C ILE A 65 -8.62 1.57 -19.63
N THR A 66 -7.92 2.17 -20.60
CA THR A 66 -6.54 1.77 -20.91
C THR A 66 -5.55 2.60 -20.11
N SER A 67 -4.43 2.01 -19.70
CA SER A 67 -3.32 2.71 -19.04
C SER A 67 -2.01 2.31 -19.66
N GLY A 68 -1.31 3.24 -20.32
CA GLY A 68 -0.06 3.04 -21.03
C GLY A 68 -0.16 3.23 -22.55
N GLY A 69 0.98 3.22 -23.23
CA GLY A 69 1.10 3.33 -24.69
C GLY A 69 0.69 4.68 -25.31
N LEU A 70 0.72 5.77 -24.52
CA LEU A 70 0.44 7.15 -24.97
C LEU A 70 1.70 8.03 -25.07
N GLY A 71 2.88 7.47 -24.93
CA GLY A 71 4.14 8.18 -25.08
C GLY A 71 4.48 8.53 -26.53
N PRO A 72 5.68 9.09 -26.78
CA PRO A 72 6.13 9.48 -28.12
C PRO A 72 6.92 8.40 -28.85
N THR A 73 7.15 7.23 -28.26
CA THR A 73 8.02 6.19 -28.81
C THR A 73 7.29 5.30 -29.84
N GLN A 74 8.01 4.47 -30.55
CA GLN A 74 7.43 3.65 -31.63
C GLN A 74 6.54 2.52 -31.12
N ASP A 75 6.75 2.09 -29.91
CA ASP A 75 5.98 1.09 -29.18
C ASP A 75 4.74 1.65 -28.45
N ASP A 76 4.59 2.98 -28.39
CA ASP A 76 3.37 3.64 -27.90
C ASP A 76 2.26 3.59 -28.95
N LEU A 77 1.45 2.53 -28.94
CA LEU A 77 0.50 2.19 -30.01
C LEU A 77 -0.99 2.31 -29.60
N THR A 78 -1.28 2.78 -28.40
CA THR A 78 -2.65 2.83 -27.90
C THR A 78 -3.57 3.68 -28.77
N ARG A 79 -3.11 4.80 -29.30
CA ARG A 79 -3.89 5.70 -30.19
C ARG A 79 -4.29 5.00 -31.49
N GLU A 80 -3.31 4.37 -32.11
CA GLU A 80 -3.46 3.65 -33.37
C GLU A 80 -4.43 2.47 -33.24
N VAL A 81 -4.22 1.67 -32.18
CA VAL A 81 -5.06 0.49 -31.93
C VAL A 81 -6.49 0.88 -31.57
N VAL A 82 -6.69 1.91 -30.74
CA VAL A 82 -8.04 2.38 -30.40
C VAL A 82 -8.75 2.96 -31.62
N ALA A 83 -8.05 3.68 -32.49
CA ALA A 83 -8.61 4.13 -33.78
C ALA A 83 -9.07 2.94 -34.63
N GLU A 84 -8.23 1.89 -34.74
CA GLU A 84 -8.54 0.69 -35.53
C GLU A 84 -9.75 -0.09 -34.99
N VAL A 85 -9.80 -0.38 -33.67
CA VAL A 85 -10.91 -1.17 -33.08
C VAL A 85 -12.24 -0.46 -33.11
N THR A 86 -12.22 0.90 -33.14
CA THR A 86 -13.42 1.73 -33.28
C THR A 86 -13.75 2.10 -34.71
N GLY A 87 -12.95 1.63 -35.70
CA GLY A 87 -13.15 1.91 -37.12
C GLY A 87 -12.97 3.39 -37.49
N ARG A 88 -12.22 4.15 -36.69
CA ARG A 88 -12.02 5.60 -36.86
C ARG A 88 -10.66 5.89 -37.49
N LYS A 89 -10.56 7.01 -38.19
CA LYS A 89 -9.24 7.49 -38.66
C LYS A 89 -8.46 8.10 -37.50
N LEU A 90 -7.16 7.97 -37.55
CA LEU A 90 -6.26 8.69 -36.66
C LEU A 90 -6.05 10.10 -37.23
N VAL A 91 -6.40 11.14 -36.47
CA VAL A 91 -6.31 12.54 -36.89
C VAL A 91 -5.50 13.34 -35.89
N GLN A 92 -4.80 14.37 -36.38
CA GLN A 92 -4.08 15.29 -35.51
C GLN A 92 -5.07 16.29 -34.90
N SER A 93 -5.02 16.45 -33.58
CA SER A 93 -5.74 17.48 -32.85
C SER A 93 -4.87 18.69 -32.62
N ALA A 94 -5.33 19.87 -33.06
CA ALA A 94 -4.62 21.13 -32.80
C ALA A 94 -4.56 21.46 -31.31
N GLU A 95 -5.61 21.12 -30.55
CA GLU A 95 -5.68 21.30 -29.10
C GLU A 95 -4.64 20.45 -28.38
N MET A 96 -4.55 19.15 -28.72
CA MET A 96 -3.54 18.27 -28.14
C MET A 96 -2.11 18.70 -28.53
N LEU A 97 -1.89 19.17 -29.75
CA LEU A 97 -0.59 19.68 -30.15
C LEU A 97 -0.16 20.87 -29.31
N GLU A 98 -1.05 21.84 -29.12
CA GLU A 98 -0.81 23.01 -28.27
C GLU A 98 -0.49 22.61 -26.83
N GLN A 99 -1.19 21.61 -26.25
CA GLN A 99 -0.88 21.11 -24.91
C GLN A 99 0.54 20.55 -24.82
N VAL A 100 0.95 19.71 -25.79
CA VAL A 100 2.30 19.15 -25.84
C VAL A 100 3.34 20.27 -25.96
N GLU A 101 3.16 21.19 -26.90
CA GLU A 101 4.06 22.32 -27.09
C GLU A 101 4.15 23.22 -25.83
N ALA A 102 3.01 23.54 -25.22
CA ALA A 102 2.94 24.34 -24.00
C ALA A 102 3.68 23.66 -22.84
N HIS A 103 3.61 22.32 -22.73
CA HIS A 103 4.35 21.58 -21.72
C HIS A 103 5.88 21.73 -21.89
N PHE A 104 6.38 21.61 -23.12
CA PHE A 104 7.81 21.82 -23.41
C PHE A 104 8.25 23.26 -23.19
N ARG A 105 7.43 24.24 -23.62
CA ARG A 105 7.69 25.67 -23.39
C ARG A 105 7.82 26.00 -21.90
N ARG A 106 6.89 25.50 -21.07
CA ARG A 106 6.94 25.71 -19.59
C ARG A 106 8.22 25.20 -18.95
N ARG A 107 8.82 24.14 -19.51
CA ARG A 107 10.08 23.54 -19.01
C ARG A 107 11.35 24.09 -19.68
N GLY A 108 11.22 25.07 -20.56
CA GLY A 108 12.36 25.63 -21.29
C GLY A 108 13.09 24.63 -22.20
N ARG A 109 12.37 23.59 -22.69
CA ARG A 109 12.92 22.54 -23.55
C ARG A 109 12.28 22.60 -24.93
N ALA A 110 13.09 22.26 -25.96
CA ALA A 110 12.56 22.10 -27.32
C ALA A 110 11.80 20.77 -27.43
N MET A 111 10.63 20.80 -28.07
CA MET A 111 9.88 19.60 -28.42
C MET A 111 10.61 18.85 -29.53
N THR A 112 10.77 17.54 -29.41
CA THR A 112 11.37 16.70 -30.47
C THR A 112 10.30 16.26 -31.47
N PRO A 113 10.63 15.99 -32.74
CA PRO A 113 9.65 15.66 -33.77
C PRO A 113 8.75 14.45 -33.47
N ASN A 114 9.26 13.47 -32.72
CA ASN A 114 8.47 12.31 -32.32
C ASN A 114 7.35 12.63 -31.33
N ASN A 115 7.43 13.74 -30.58
CA ASN A 115 6.34 14.17 -29.69
C ASN A 115 5.09 14.61 -30.46
N ILE A 116 5.19 14.93 -31.77
CA ILE A 116 4.03 15.25 -32.60
C ILE A 116 3.02 14.08 -32.59
N ARG A 117 3.47 12.84 -32.48
CA ARG A 117 2.57 11.67 -32.38
C ARG A 117 1.59 11.78 -31.20
N GLN A 118 1.98 12.43 -30.14
CA GLN A 118 1.12 12.61 -28.96
C GLN A 118 -0.08 13.53 -29.22
N SER A 119 -0.07 14.28 -30.33
CA SER A 119 -1.20 15.11 -30.73
C SER A 119 -2.25 14.37 -31.58
N TYR A 120 -2.02 13.10 -31.93
CA TYR A 120 -2.99 12.32 -32.71
C TYR A 120 -3.98 11.59 -31.80
N MET A 121 -5.24 11.47 -32.26
CA MET A 121 -6.30 10.72 -31.61
C MET A 121 -7.29 10.16 -32.62
N PRO A 122 -8.16 9.20 -32.27
CA PRO A 122 -9.24 8.76 -33.13
C PRO A 122 -10.18 9.92 -33.49
N GLU A 123 -10.62 9.99 -34.74
CA GLU A 123 -11.56 11.02 -35.25
C GLU A 123 -12.84 11.06 -34.40
N GLY A 124 -13.21 12.25 -33.92
CA GLY A 124 -14.38 12.43 -33.04
C GLY A 124 -14.18 11.99 -31.59
N ALA A 125 -12.97 11.67 -31.18
CA ALA A 125 -12.63 11.50 -29.77
C ALA A 125 -12.63 12.85 -29.03
N LEU A 126 -12.89 12.81 -27.74
CA LEU A 126 -12.85 13.99 -26.87
C LEU A 126 -11.43 14.13 -26.29
N PRO A 127 -10.71 15.21 -26.56
CA PRO A 127 -9.40 15.44 -25.97
C PRO A 127 -9.51 15.73 -24.47
N VAL A 128 -8.53 15.26 -23.69
CA VAL A 128 -8.43 15.48 -22.25
C VAL A 128 -7.03 16.00 -21.92
N GLU A 129 -6.95 17.16 -21.31
CA GLU A 129 -5.70 17.79 -20.94
C GLU A 129 -4.97 17.02 -19.83
N ASN A 130 -3.67 16.80 -20.02
CA ASN A 130 -2.77 16.27 -19.00
C ASN A 130 -1.85 17.37 -18.47
N PRO A 131 -2.16 18.05 -17.37
CA PRO A 131 -1.35 19.13 -16.85
C PRO A 131 -0.01 18.66 -16.25
N ASN A 132 0.11 17.37 -15.92
CA ASN A 132 1.26 16.80 -15.23
C ASN A 132 2.28 16.14 -16.16
N GLY A 133 1.91 15.89 -17.43
CA GLY A 133 2.76 15.18 -18.40
C GLY A 133 2.66 15.68 -19.82
N THR A 134 3.40 15.01 -20.72
CA THR A 134 3.39 15.33 -22.15
C THR A 134 2.34 14.53 -22.94
N ALA A 135 1.78 13.46 -22.37
CA ALA A 135 0.84 12.59 -23.07
C ALA A 135 -0.59 13.06 -22.83
N PRO A 136 -1.24 13.79 -23.77
CA PRO A 136 -2.64 14.08 -23.67
C PRO A 136 -3.47 12.80 -23.71
N CYS A 137 -4.59 12.83 -23.04
CA CYS A 137 -5.52 11.72 -22.98
C CYS A 137 -6.71 11.96 -23.89
N PHE A 138 -7.51 10.95 -24.13
CA PHE A 138 -8.73 11.11 -24.92
C PHE A 138 -9.78 10.09 -24.51
N ILE A 139 -11.04 10.43 -24.83
CA ILE A 139 -12.19 9.55 -24.63
C ILE A 139 -12.78 9.22 -26.00
N VAL A 140 -13.03 7.95 -26.27
CA VAL A 140 -13.80 7.51 -27.44
C VAL A 140 -15.15 7.00 -26.98
N GLU A 141 -16.21 7.67 -27.38
CA GLU A 141 -17.58 7.15 -27.24
C GLU A 141 -17.88 6.27 -28.46
N ASP A 142 -18.06 4.98 -28.25
CA ASP A 142 -18.45 3.99 -29.25
C ASP A 142 -19.81 3.38 -28.87
N SER A 143 -20.51 2.80 -29.84
CA SER A 143 -21.82 2.18 -29.59
C SER A 143 -21.76 0.98 -28.64
N ARG A 144 -20.61 0.33 -28.50
CA ARG A 144 -20.38 -0.83 -27.65
C ARG A 144 -19.94 -0.44 -26.25
N SER A 145 -19.09 0.57 -26.14
CA SER A 145 -18.51 0.99 -24.85
C SER A 145 -17.89 2.38 -24.95
N ILE A 146 -17.53 2.94 -23.79
CA ILE A 146 -16.71 4.14 -23.70
C ILE A 146 -15.28 3.72 -23.42
N ILE A 147 -14.31 4.15 -24.24
CA ILE A 147 -12.90 3.91 -24.02
C ILE A 147 -12.26 5.18 -23.47
N TYR A 148 -11.64 5.08 -22.31
CA TYR A 148 -10.86 6.15 -21.69
C TYR A 148 -9.37 5.79 -21.74
N CYS A 149 -8.56 6.58 -22.46
CA CYS A 149 -7.13 6.30 -22.63
C CYS A 149 -6.29 7.17 -21.70
N LEU A 150 -5.58 6.54 -20.77
CA LEU A 150 -4.76 7.18 -19.75
C LEU A 150 -3.26 6.84 -19.92
N PRO A 151 -2.34 7.71 -19.48
CA PRO A 151 -0.90 7.44 -19.50
C PRO A 151 -0.53 6.35 -18.50
N GLY A 152 0.65 5.74 -18.68
CA GLY A 152 1.21 4.75 -17.76
C GLY A 152 1.85 5.34 -16.50
N VAL A 153 2.26 6.63 -16.53
CA VAL A 153 2.93 7.28 -15.40
C VAL A 153 1.95 7.46 -14.22
N PRO A 154 2.22 6.87 -13.04
CA PRO A 154 1.23 6.82 -11.94
C PRO A 154 0.71 8.18 -11.47
N VAL A 155 1.58 9.18 -11.37
CA VAL A 155 1.19 10.53 -10.89
C VAL A 155 0.24 11.21 -11.89
N GLU A 156 0.51 11.07 -13.20
CA GLU A 156 -0.32 11.59 -14.28
C GLU A 156 -1.68 10.86 -14.30
N MET A 157 -1.64 9.53 -14.33
CA MET A 157 -2.83 8.68 -14.37
C MET A 157 -3.77 8.93 -13.19
N LYS A 158 -3.25 9.03 -11.96
CA LYS A 158 -4.06 9.29 -10.77
C LYS A 158 -4.77 10.64 -10.84
N TRP A 159 -4.04 11.69 -11.19
CA TRP A 159 -4.62 13.02 -11.32
C TRP A 159 -5.73 13.06 -12.37
N LEU A 160 -5.47 12.49 -13.56
CA LEU A 160 -6.46 12.41 -14.64
C LEU A 160 -7.69 11.60 -14.23
N PHE A 161 -7.47 10.49 -13.53
CA PHE A 161 -8.60 9.69 -13.07
C PHE A 161 -9.49 10.46 -12.10
N GLU A 162 -8.92 11.15 -11.13
CA GLU A 162 -9.67 11.88 -10.11
C GLU A 162 -10.38 13.13 -10.67
N ASN A 163 -9.72 13.86 -11.56
CA ASN A 163 -10.21 15.14 -12.03
C ASN A 163 -11.01 15.07 -13.34
N GLU A 164 -10.82 14.01 -14.14
CA GLU A 164 -11.43 13.87 -15.45
C GLU A 164 -12.30 12.61 -15.56
N VAL A 165 -11.76 11.41 -15.24
CA VAL A 165 -12.49 10.16 -15.40
C VAL A 165 -13.68 10.07 -14.44
N GLU A 166 -13.47 10.30 -13.15
CA GLU A 166 -14.54 10.20 -12.16
C GLU A 166 -15.69 11.17 -12.42
N PRO A 167 -15.47 12.47 -12.68
CA PRO A 167 -16.55 13.41 -13.00
C PRO A 167 -17.29 13.02 -14.28
N TYR A 168 -16.55 12.60 -15.32
CA TYR A 168 -17.15 12.15 -16.56
C TYR A 168 -18.03 10.92 -16.35
N LEU A 169 -17.55 9.89 -15.67
CA LEU A 169 -18.31 8.67 -15.40
C LEU A 169 -19.55 8.94 -14.55
N ARG A 170 -19.43 9.78 -13.51
CA ARG A 170 -20.58 10.19 -12.68
C ARG A 170 -21.68 10.83 -13.51
N LYS A 171 -21.30 11.76 -14.41
CA LYS A 171 -22.26 12.45 -15.29
C LYS A 171 -22.85 11.51 -16.32
N LYS A 172 -22.03 10.71 -17.00
CA LYS A 172 -22.46 9.86 -18.12
C LYS A 172 -23.34 8.69 -17.70
N PHE A 173 -23.02 8.06 -16.59
CA PHE A 173 -23.74 6.88 -16.09
C PHE A 173 -24.68 7.19 -14.93
N HIS A 174 -24.90 8.46 -14.61
CA HIS A 174 -25.76 8.90 -13.50
C HIS A 174 -25.46 8.15 -12.19
N LEU A 175 -24.15 8.00 -11.87
CA LEU A 175 -23.70 7.26 -10.70
C LEU A 175 -24.08 8.03 -9.44
N ALA A 176 -25.26 7.73 -8.89
CA ALA A 176 -25.76 8.33 -7.67
C ALA A 176 -25.28 7.60 -6.43
N GLU A 177 -25.05 6.29 -6.53
CA GLU A 177 -24.61 5.46 -5.40
C GLU A 177 -23.10 5.54 -5.20
N VAL A 178 -22.69 5.45 -3.95
CA VAL A 178 -21.27 5.37 -3.53
C VAL A 178 -21.04 4.11 -2.74
N ILE A 179 -19.84 3.53 -2.87
CA ILE A 179 -19.37 2.50 -1.95
C ILE A 179 -18.40 3.15 -0.98
N GLN A 180 -18.70 3.03 0.30
CA GLN A 180 -17.78 3.37 1.39
C GLN A 180 -17.35 2.10 2.10
N TYR A 181 -16.12 2.12 2.61
CA TYR A 181 -15.63 1.03 3.44
C TYR A 181 -14.90 1.57 4.66
N ARG A 182 -14.85 0.74 5.66
CA ARG A 182 -14.09 0.86 6.89
C ARG A 182 -13.16 -0.33 6.97
N VAL A 183 -11.89 -0.12 7.21
CA VAL A 183 -10.90 -1.18 7.45
C VAL A 183 -10.51 -1.14 8.90
N LEU A 184 -10.67 -2.26 9.61
CA LEU A 184 -10.20 -2.44 10.99
C LEU A 184 -8.96 -3.32 10.96
N LYS A 185 -7.85 -2.82 11.51
CA LYS A 185 -6.55 -3.50 11.49
C LYS A 185 -6.35 -4.28 12.77
N VAL A 186 -6.17 -5.58 12.64
CA VAL A 186 -6.12 -6.56 13.73
C VAL A 186 -4.72 -7.12 13.87
N ILE A 187 -4.22 -7.25 15.08
CA ILE A 187 -2.91 -7.84 15.42
C ILE A 187 -3.04 -8.90 16.52
N GLY A 188 -2.06 -9.79 16.61
CA GLY A 188 -1.96 -10.79 17.68
C GLY A 188 -2.80 -12.06 17.45
N ILE A 189 -3.73 -12.05 16.49
CA ILE A 189 -4.52 -13.22 16.10
C ILE A 189 -4.46 -13.42 14.59
N GLY A 190 -4.46 -14.67 14.15
CA GLY A 190 -4.42 -15.05 12.74
C GLY A 190 -5.78 -14.96 12.03
N GLU A 191 -5.76 -15.04 10.70
CA GLU A 191 -6.96 -14.96 9.84
C GLU A 191 -8.04 -15.98 10.25
N SER A 192 -7.67 -17.23 10.53
CA SER A 192 -8.62 -18.26 10.96
C SER A 192 -9.28 -17.95 12.30
N ALA A 193 -8.54 -17.33 13.24
CA ALA A 193 -9.11 -16.95 14.53
C ALA A 193 -9.99 -15.67 14.41
N VAL A 194 -9.71 -14.80 13.45
CA VAL A 194 -10.61 -13.71 13.09
C VAL A 194 -11.89 -14.26 12.48
N ASP A 195 -11.77 -15.17 11.51
CA ASP A 195 -12.93 -15.80 10.85
C ASP A 195 -13.82 -16.57 11.85
N ASP A 196 -13.24 -17.32 12.78
CA ASP A 196 -13.99 -18.01 13.85
C ASP A 196 -14.87 -17.04 14.67
N LYS A 197 -14.37 -15.84 14.94
CA LYS A 197 -15.09 -14.83 15.72
C LYS A 197 -16.15 -14.06 14.92
N ILE A 198 -15.86 -13.69 13.66
CA ILE A 198 -16.71 -12.81 12.85
C ILE A 198 -17.27 -13.48 11.58
N GLY A 199 -17.00 -14.77 11.34
CA GLY A 199 -17.41 -15.49 10.13
C GLY A 199 -18.94 -15.46 9.89
N HIS A 200 -19.73 -15.45 10.96
CA HIS A 200 -21.18 -15.27 10.85
C HIS A 200 -21.58 -13.90 10.26
N LEU A 201 -20.80 -12.86 10.50
CA LEU A 201 -21.01 -11.53 9.86
C LEU A 201 -20.62 -11.60 8.38
N ILE A 202 -19.56 -12.34 8.04
CA ILE A 202 -19.12 -12.53 6.65
C ILE A 202 -20.17 -13.29 5.84
N ALA A 203 -20.66 -14.40 6.39
CA ALA A 203 -21.59 -15.29 5.69
C ALA A 203 -22.99 -14.68 5.49
N ASN A 204 -23.46 -13.88 6.44
CA ASN A 204 -24.85 -13.39 6.47
C ASN A 204 -25.01 -11.93 5.99
N SER A 205 -23.90 -11.25 5.63
CA SER A 205 -23.96 -9.87 5.21
C SER A 205 -24.05 -9.72 3.68
N SER A 206 -24.99 -8.89 3.22
CA SER A 206 -25.14 -8.54 1.81
C SER A 206 -24.82 -7.07 1.55
N ASN A 207 -25.24 -6.18 2.43
CA ASN A 207 -24.92 -4.76 2.43
C ASN A 207 -25.19 -4.15 3.82
N PRO A 208 -24.16 -3.82 4.61
CA PRO A 208 -22.72 -3.88 4.30
C PRO A 208 -22.19 -5.31 4.14
N THR A 209 -21.16 -5.50 3.32
CA THR A 209 -20.39 -6.75 3.27
C THR A 209 -19.22 -6.68 4.24
N VAL A 210 -18.83 -7.85 4.78
CA VAL A 210 -17.63 -8.00 5.62
C VAL A 210 -16.67 -8.95 4.94
N GLY A 211 -15.38 -8.62 4.93
CA GLY A 211 -14.32 -9.45 4.37
C GLY A 211 -13.04 -9.35 5.17
N VAL A 212 -12.18 -10.35 5.05
CA VAL A 212 -10.91 -10.47 5.78
C VAL A 212 -9.76 -10.54 4.77
N LEU A 213 -8.65 -9.92 5.07
CA LEU A 213 -7.41 -9.94 4.28
C LEU A 213 -6.20 -10.09 5.20
N ALA A 214 -5.48 -11.20 5.06
CA ALA A 214 -4.23 -11.41 5.79
C ALA A 214 -3.07 -10.63 5.14
N LEU A 215 -2.36 -9.88 5.95
CA LEU A 215 -1.17 -9.10 5.61
C LEU A 215 0.02 -9.51 6.51
N PRO A 216 1.26 -9.08 6.20
CA PRO A 216 2.41 -9.37 7.05
C PRO A 216 2.27 -8.87 8.49
N GLY A 217 1.92 -9.79 9.42
CA GLY A 217 1.79 -9.48 10.84
C GLY A 217 0.46 -8.88 11.28
N GLN A 218 -0.48 -8.65 10.38
CA GLN A 218 -1.82 -8.15 10.70
C GLN A 218 -2.91 -8.81 9.84
N VAL A 219 -4.13 -8.64 10.26
CA VAL A 219 -5.32 -9.02 9.49
C VAL A 219 -6.22 -7.80 9.36
N ASP A 220 -6.60 -7.47 8.14
CA ASP A 220 -7.53 -6.38 7.87
C ASP A 220 -8.95 -6.92 7.77
N VAL A 221 -9.87 -6.37 8.56
CA VAL A 221 -11.31 -6.62 8.45
C VAL A 221 -11.94 -5.44 7.72
N ARG A 222 -12.43 -5.68 6.51
CA ARG A 222 -13.05 -4.68 5.66
C ARG A 222 -14.57 -4.78 5.74
N ILE A 223 -15.22 -3.67 6.10
CA ILE A 223 -16.68 -3.52 6.10
C ILE A 223 -17.02 -2.54 4.98
N ALA A 224 -17.79 -2.95 3.97
CA ALA A 224 -18.11 -2.13 2.81
C ALA A 224 -19.62 -1.99 2.63
N ALA A 225 -20.12 -0.77 2.54
CA ALA A 225 -21.52 -0.46 2.29
C ALA A 225 -21.71 0.33 1.00
N LYS A 226 -22.74 -0.03 0.26
CA LYS A 226 -23.22 0.69 -0.91
C LYS A 226 -24.50 1.46 -0.53
N ALA A 227 -24.53 2.77 -0.80
CA ALA A 227 -25.65 3.65 -0.45
C ALA A 227 -25.76 4.84 -1.40
N ALA A 228 -26.84 5.60 -1.32
CA ALA A 228 -27.07 6.78 -2.16
C ALA A 228 -26.05 7.91 -1.90
N ASN A 229 -25.46 7.95 -0.71
CA ASN A 229 -24.43 8.94 -0.35
C ASN A 229 -23.52 8.40 0.76
N ARG A 230 -22.40 9.12 1.00
CA ARG A 230 -21.41 8.74 2.01
C ARG A 230 -21.97 8.66 3.44
N GLU A 231 -22.88 9.55 3.80
CA GLU A 231 -23.43 9.59 5.16
C GLU A 231 -24.37 8.40 5.43
N GLU A 232 -25.15 8.00 4.44
CA GLU A 232 -25.94 6.75 4.54
C GLU A 232 -25.06 5.52 4.63
N ALA A 233 -24.01 5.42 3.79
CA ALA A 233 -23.06 4.32 3.86
C ALA A 233 -22.39 4.22 5.24
N LYS A 234 -21.96 5.35 5.83
CA LYS A 234 -21.41 5.37 7.19
C LYS A 234 -22.41 4.89 8.24
N LYS A 235 -23.68 5.29 8.13
CA LYS A 235 -24.74 4.82 9.04
C LYS A 235 -24.97 3.31 8.95
N MET A 236 -24.84 2.75 7.75
CA MET A 236 -24.93 1.29 7.54
C MET A 236 -23.71 0.56 8.10
N ILE A 237 -22.50 1.10 7.95
CA ILE A 237 -21.25 0.51 8.44
C ILE A 237 -21.18 0.51 9.97
N ALA A 238 -21.63 1.59 10.62
CA ALA A 238 -21.42 1.81 12.05
C ALA A 238 -21.88 0.64 12.96
N PRO A 239 -23.08 0.05 12.81
CA PRO A 239 -23.51 -1.05 13.67
C PRO A 239 -22.67 -2.32 13.45
N VAL A 240 -22.23 -2.58 12.21
CA VAL A 240 -21.37 -3.74 11.90
C VAL A 240 -19.97 -3.53 12.46
N GLU A 241 -19.41 -2.31 12.33
CA GLU A 241 -18.14 -1.93 12.94
C GLU A 241 -18.18 -2.12 14.47
N GLN A 242 -19.24 -1.66 15.11
CA GLN A 242 -19.42 -1.80 16.56
C GLN A 242 -19.41 -3.27 16.99
N GLU A 243 -20.09 -4.15 16.25
CA GLU A 243 -20.11 -5.58 16.53
C GLU A 243 -18.76 -6.23 16.29
N VAL A 244 -18.06 -5.92 15.20
CA VAL A 244 -16.68 -6.39 14.95
C VAL A 244 -15.74 -5.94 16.06
N ARG A 245 -15.82 -4.67 16.51
CA ARG A 245 -15.03 -4.16 17.64
C ARG A 245 -15.35 -4.89 18.95
N ARG A 246 -16.62 -5.22 19.21
CA ARG A 246 -17.02 -5.98 20.38
C ARG A 246 -16.42 -7.41 20.37
N LEU A 247 -16.39 -8.07 19.20
CA LEU A 247 -15.92 -9.44 19.06
C LEU A 247 -14.39 -9.57 19.06
N LEU A 248 -13.69 -8.61 18.45
CA LEU A 248 -12.23 -8.66 18.32
C LEU A 248 -11.51 -7.82 19.38
N GLY A 249 -12.20 -6.88 20.02
CA GLY A 249 -11.72 -6.12 21.17
C GLY A 249 -10.35 -5.46 20.93
N ASP A 250 -9.46 -5.72 21.85
CA ASP A 250 -8.11 -5.14 21.90
C ASP A 250 -7.16 -5.58 20.79
N ALA A 251 -7.53 -6.65 20.07
CA ALA A 251 -6.77 -7.04 18.88
C ALA A 251 -6.86 -6.00 17.75
N ILE A 252 -7.91 -5.14 17.75
CA ILE A 252 -8.01 -4.03 16.80
C ILE A 252 -7.10 -2.88 17.31
N PHE A 253 -6.06 -2.55 16.53
CA PHE A 253 -5.12 -1.51 16.90
C PHE A 253 -5.32 -0.19 16.15
N ALA A 254 -5.88 -0.21 14.95
CA ALA A 254 -6.06 0.96 14.09
C ALA A 254 -7.26 0.79 13.16
N ALA A 255 -7.61 1.86 12.46
CA ALA A 255 -8.61 1.85 11.40
C ALA A 255 -8.15 2.65 10.19
N ASP A 256 -8.59 2.24 9.00
CA ASP A 256 -8.36 2.90 7.72
C ASP A 256 -6.86 3.14 7.42
N ASP A 257 -6.44 4.39 7.25
CA ASP A 257 -5.06 4.76 6.90
C ASP A 257 -4.12 4.82 8.12
N GLU A 258 -4.64 4.70 9.36
CA GLU A 258 -3.77 4.67 10.54
C GLU A 258 -2.84 3.46 10.50
N THR A 259 -1.58 3.66 10.86
CA THR A 259 -0.58 2.61 10.98
C THR A 259 -0.18 2.40 12.44
N MET A 260 0.48 1.28 12.74
CA MET A 260 0.90 0.98 14.11
C MET A 260 1.86 2.05 14.66
N GLU A 261 2.78 2.52 13.85
CA GLU A 261 3.71 3.59 14.23
C GLU A 261 3.01 4.91 14.54
N HIS A 262 1.95 5.26 13.81
CA HIS A 262 1.14 6.44 14.12
C HIS A 262 0.40 6.30 15.45
N VAL A 263 -0.16 5.13 15.72
CA VAL A 263 -0.83 4.83 17.00
C VAL A 263 0.16 4.91 18.16
N VAL A 264 1.34 4.29 18.01
CA VAL A 264 2.41 4.34 19.02
C VAL A 264 2.90 5.77 19.23
N GLY A 265 3.18 6.51 18.16
CA GLY A 265 3.61 7.90 18.24
C GLY A 265 2.59 8.80 18.94
N ALA A 266 1.30 8.62 18.65
CA ALA A 266 0.23 9.35 19.35
C ALA A 266 0.17 9.03 20.86
N LEU A 267 0.37 7.76 21.22
CA LEU A 267 0.39 7.32 22.63
C LEU A 267 1.62 7.88 23.39
N LEU A 268 2.81 7.83 22.77
CA LEU A 268 4.03 8.40 23.32
C LEU A 268 3.86 9.90 23.58
N ARG A 269 3.37 10.63 22.59
CA ARG A 269 3.11 12.08 22.67
C ARG A 269 2.11 12.42 23.76
N ALA A 270 0.99 11.70 23.84
CA ALA A 270 -0.03 11.91 24.86
C ALA A 270 0.50 11.70 26.28
N GLN A 271 1.44 10.79 26.48
CA GLN A 271 2.07 10.48 27.76
C GLN A 271 3.35 11.26 28.00
N LYS A 272 3.83 12.06 27.04
CA LYS A 272 5.12 12.77 27.07
C LYS A 272 6.28 11.81 27.33
N LYS A 273 6.30 10.67 26.63
CA LYS A 273 7.26 9.61 26.75
C LYS A 273 8.11 9.47 25.49
N THR A 274 9.35 9.05 25.69
CA THR A 274 10.32 8.82 24.62
C THR A 274 10.71 7.35 24.52
N VAL A 275 11.16 6.92 23.35
CA VAL A 275 11.65 5.56 23.10
C VAL A 275 12.95 5.57 22.32
N ALA A 276 13.87 4.69 22.71
CA ALA A 276 15.02 4.32 21.91
C ALA A 276 14.92 2.84 21.51
N VAL A 277 15.44 2.50 20.34
CA VAL A 277 15.36 1.14 19.83
C VAL A 277 16.73 0.55 19.50
N TYR A 278 16.82 -0.76 19.68
CA TYR A 278 17.86 -1.62 19.11
C TYR A 278 17.22 -2.55 18.09
N GLU A 279 17.86 -2.74 16.95
CA GLU A 279 17.48 -3.75 15.96
C GLU A 279 18.68 -4.28 15.18
N ASP A 280 18.60 -5.53 14.73
CA ASP A 280 19.61 -6.15 13.88
C ASP A 280 19.03 -6.61 12.53
N VAL A 281 18.28 -7.70 12.50
CA VAL A 281 17.79 -8.34 11.28
C VAL A 281 16.76 -7.54 10.48
N THR A 282 16.15 -6.55 11.08
CA THR A 282 15.21 -5.62 10.43
C THR A 282 15.90 -4.46 9.73
N CYS A 283 17.23 -4.33 9.95
CA CYS A 283 18.11 -3.42 9.19
C CYS A 283 17.66 -1.96 9.18
N GLY A 284 17.11 -1.45 10.27
CA GLY A 284 16.68 -0.06 10.41
C GLY A 284 15.18 0.17 10.16
N GLN A 285 14.41 -0.86 9.85
CA GLN A 285 12.97 -0.71 9.55
C GLN A 285 12.16 -0.28 10.78
N LEU A 286 12.53 -0.73 11.97
CA LEU A 286 11.86 -0.32 13.21
C LEU A 286 12.13 1.15 13.52
N ALA A 287 13.39 1.58 13.40
CA ALA A 287 13.81 2.96 13.60
C ALA A 287 13.17 3.89 12.56
N GLU A 288 13.18 3.51 11.28
CA GLU A 288 12.58 4.28 10.19
C GLU A 288 11.09 4.51 10.41
N ARG A 289 10.32 3.48 10.78
CA ARG A 289 8.89 3.60 11.05
C ARG A 289 8.59 4.52 12.23
N LEU A 290 9.33 4.38 13.34
CA LEU A 290 9.16 5.27 14.50
C LEU A 290 9.56 6.71 14.17
N GLN A 291 10.66 6.93 13.47
CA GLN A 291 11.10 8.27 13.06
C GLN A 291 10.07 8.95 12.16
N SER A 292 9.41 8.21 11.25
CA SER A 292 8.43 8.77 10.34
C SER A 292 7.15 9.24 11.03
N ALA A 293 6.78 8.61 12.16
CA ALA A 293 5.51 8.86 12.84
C ALA A 293 5.64 9.70 14.14
N SER A 294 6.83 9.75 14.75
CA SER A 294 7.05 10.37 16.06
C SER A 294 8.46 10.93 16.22
N THR A 295 8.78 11.94 15.42
CA THR A 295 10.12 12.52 15.33
C THR A 295 10.66 13.06 16.66
N GLU A 296 9.80 13.61 17.53
CA GLU A 296 10.21 14.18 18.83
C GLU A 296 10.28 13.13 19.93
N GLU A 297 9.45 12.09 19.88
CA GLU A 297 9.36 11.03 20.87
C GLU A 297 10.34 9.88 20.59
N PHE A 298 10.88 9.78 19.38
CA PHE A 298 11.90 8.81 19.01
C PHE A 298 13.29 9.36 19.30
N ALA A 299 13.91 8.87 20.39
CA ALA A 299 15.17 9.42 20.90
C ALA A 299 16.40 8.94 20.12
N ALA A 300 16.49 7.63 19.82
CA ALA A 300 17.63 7.04 19.10
C ALA A 300 17.29 5.65 18.53
N GLY A 301 17.98 5.29 17.42
CA GLY A 301 17.98 3.95 16.86
C GLY A 301 19.40 3.38 16.75
N TYR A 302 19.62 2.17 17.26
CA TYR A 302 20.88 1.45 17.22
C TYR A 302 20.72 0.22 16.31
N ILE A 303 21.46 0.19 15.21
CA ILE A 303 21.46 -0.92 14.25
C ILE A 303 22.80 -1.61 14.31
N CYS A 304 22.87 -2.77 14.96
CA CYS A 304 24.11 -3.50 15.17
C CYS A 304 24.00 -4.92 14.62
N ASN A 305 24.68 -5.18 13.50
CA ASN A 305 24.63 -6.45 12.77
C ASN A 305 25.84 -7.36 13.05
N SER A 306 26.72 -6.99 13.99
CA SER A 306 27.88 -7.79 14.35
C SER A 306 28.04 -7.93 15.85
N GLU A 307 28.57 -9.07 16.29
CA GLU A 307 28.87 -9.31 17.71
C GLU A 307 29.77 -8.24 18.30
N THR A 308 30.75 -7.74 17.52
CA THR A 308 31.65 -6.65 17.98
C THR A 308 30.85 -5.36 18.26
N ALA A 309 29.92 -4.99 17.41
CA ALA A 309 29.08 -3.80 17.62
C ALA A 309 28.14 -3.99 18.82
N ILE A 310 27.55 -5.18 18.98
CA ILE A 310 26.75 -5.54 20.16
C ILE A 310 27.56 -5.44 21.43
N ARG A 311 28.77 -6.03 21.45
CA ARG A 311 29.70 -5.94 22.59
C ARG A 311 30.03 -4.48 22.93
N THR A 312 30.33 -3.67 21.93
CA THR A 312 30.64 -2.24 22.13
C THR A 312 29.45 -1.50 22.76
N LEU A 313 28.23 -1.77 22.32
CA LEU A 313 27.02 -1.18 22.88
C LEU A 313 26.84 -1.56 24.36
N LEU A 314 27.12 -2.82 24.72
CA LEU A 314 26.93 -3.36 26.07
C LEU A 314 28.10 -3.05 27.03
N MET A 315 29.32 -2.81 26.54
CA MET A 315 30.51 -2.58 27.37
C MET A 315 30.39 -1.34 28.28
N ASN A 316 29.58 -0.38 27.93
CA ASN A 316 29.32 0.79 28.77
C ASN A 316 28.48 0.46 30.02
N CYS A 317 27.82 -0.72 30.05
CA CYS A 317 26.86 -1.11 31.07
C CYS A 317 27.34 -2.30 31.93
N HIS A 318 28.35 -3.09 31.48
CA HIS A 318 28.74 -4.37 32.14
C HIS A 318 30.25 -4.60 32.20
N ASN A 319 30.67 -5.37 33.23
CA ASN A 319 32.02 -5.95 33.28
C ASN A 319 32.14 -7.20 32.37
N HIS A 320 33.39 -7.57 32.01
CA HIS A 320 33.65 -8.63 31.01
C HIS A 320 33.04 -10.01 31.34
N GLU A 321 32.97 -10.37 32.64
CA GLU A 321 32.53 -11.70 33.09
C GLU A 321 31.00 -11.84 32.96
N LYS A 322 30.24 -10.79 33.25
CA LYS A 322 28.80 -10.73 33.10
C LYS A 322 28.40 -10.69 31.62
N LEU A 323 29.19 -10.01 30.78
CA LEU A 323 28.95 -9.88 29.34
C LEU A 323 28.98 -11.23 28.60
N ALA A 324 29.88 -12.16 28.98
CA ALA A 324 29.95 -13.48 28.36
C ALA A 324 28.68 -14.31 28.58
N ASN A 325 28.11 -14.25 29.77
CA ASN A 325 26.87 -14.95 30.12
C ASN A 325 25.66 -14.33 29.40
N VAL A 326 25.59 -13.00 29.30
CA VAL A 326 24.52 -12.28 28.56
C VAL A 326 24.52 -12.65 27.09
N LEU A 327 25.67 -12.69 26.45
CA LEU A 327 25.81 -13.03 25.03
C LEU A 327 25.46 -14.49 24.71
N ALA A 328 25.53 -15.39 25.72
CA ALA A 328 25.20 -16.81 25.53
C ALA A 328 23.70 -17.12 25.54
N ASP A 329 22.88 -16.24 26.10
CA ASP A 329 21.41 -16.39 26.17
C ASP A 329 20.69 -15.28 25.42
N PRO A 330 20.02 -15.59 24.31
CA PRO A 330 19.35 -14.58 23.47
C PRO A 330 18.30 -13.74 24.20
N THR A 331 17.60 -14.30 25.18
CA THR A 331 16.59 -13.57 25.97
C THR A 331 17.28 -12.55 26.87
N SER A 332 18.29 -12.97 27.63
CA SER A 332 19.09 -12.07 28.48
C SER A 332 19.79 -11.00 27.64
N LEU A 333 20.31 -11.36 26.46
CA LEU A 333 20.92 -10.42 25.53
C LEU A 333 19.93 -9.33 25.09
N THR A 334 18.73 -9.73 24.71
CA THR A 334 17.73 -8.79 24.23
C THR A 334 17.24 -7.85 25.34
N ASP A 335 17.14 -8.34 26.58
CA ASP A 335 16.82 -7.54 27.76
C ASP A 335 17.87 -6.45 28.02
N GLU A 336 19.14 -6.85 27.99
CA GLU A 336 20.28 -5.94 28.25
C GLU A 336 20.45 -4.93 27.09
N LEU A 337 20.15 -5.32 25.85
CA LEU A 337 20.12 -4.40 24.72
C LEU A 337 19.02 -3.35 24.89
N ALA A 338 17.82 -3.73 25.31
CA ALA A 338 16.74 -2.81 25.61
C ALA A 338 17.11 -1.83 26.73
N ALA A 339 17.71 -2.33 27.80
CA ALA A 339 18.20 -1.51 28.92
C ALA A 339 19.29 -0.53 28.47
N SER A 340 20.29 -1.03 27.72
CA SER A 340 21.44 -0.23 27.27
C SER A 340 21.00 0.93 26.34
N VAL A 341 20.12 0.69 25.36
CA VAL A 341 19.67 1.77 24.46
C VAL A 341 18.83 2.81 25.21
N ARG A 342 18.04 2.38 26.19
CA ARG A 342 17.30 3.28 27.07
C ARG A 342 18.24 4.18 27.87
N GLU A 343 19.25 3.61 28.54
CA GLU A 343 20.20 4.35 29.38
C GLU A 343 21.04 5.33 28.54
N GLN A 344 21.60 4.88 27.42
CA GLN A 344 22.49 5.69 26.59
C GLN A 344 21.74 6.87 25.93
N SER A 345 20.46 6.70 25.58
CA SER A 345 19.65 7.77 24.98
C SER A 345 18.96 8.65 26.01
N GLY A 346 18.87 8.22 27.29
CA GLY A 346 18.08 8.89 28.30
C GLY A 346 16.56 8.80 28.06
N SER A 347 16.09 7.87 27.24
CA SER A 347 14.67 7.70 26.93
C SER A 347 13.88 7.04 28.05
N ASP A 348 12.55 7.20 28.04
CA ASP A 348 11.67 6.54 28.99
C ASP A 348 11.60 5.03 28.75
N PHE A 349 11.56 4.62 27.47
CA PHE A 349 11.50 3.22 27.05
C PHE A 349 12.73 2.83 26.22
N GLY A 350 13.22 1.62 26.44
CA GLY A 350 14.15 0.95 25.54
C GLY A 350 13.48 -0.29 24.94
N LEU A 351 13.48 -0.40 23.64
CA LEU A 351 12.89 -1.52 22.88
C LEU A 351 13.99 -2.21 22.07
N ALA A 352 14.21 -3.49 22.29
CA ALA A 352 15.15 -4.29 21.51
C ALA A 352 14.43 -5.36 20.69
N LEU A 353 14.84 -5.48 19.43
CA LEU A 353 14.45 -6.56 18.54
C LEU A 353 15.71 -7.27 18.05
N HIS A 354 15.85 -8.52 18.45
CA HIS A 354 16.98 -9.39 18.15
C HIS A 354 16.50 -10.69 17.53
N ALA A 355 17.26 -11.28 16.60
CA ALA A 355 16.94 -12.60 16.10
C ALA A 355 18.18 -13.49 15.98
N VAL A 356 18.03 -14.72 16.42
CA VAL A 356 18.98 -15.80 16.18
C VAL A 356 18.49 -16.58 14.97
N THR A 357 19.27 -16.57 13.89
CA THR A 357 18.91 -17.16 12.61
C THR A 357 19.91 -18.24 12.20
N ASP A 358 19.42 -19.27 11.49
CA ASP A 358 20.23 -20.29 10.86
C ASP A 358 20.68 -19.81 9.46
N PRO A 359 21.97 -19.49 9.25
CA PRO A 359 22.47 -18.97 7.98
C PRO A 359 22.22 -19.91 6.78
N ASP A 360 22.21 -21.22 7.03
CA ASP A 360 22.04 -22.23 5.97
C ASP A 360 20.58 -22.36 5.50
N SER A 361 19.64 -21.79 6.24
CA SER A 361 18.21 -21.78 5.93
C SER A 361 17.72 -20.50 5.23
N GLN A 362 18.62 -19.68 4.72
CA GLN A 362 18.30 -18.36 4.17
C GLN A 362 17.37 -18.45 2.95
N ILE A 363 16.25 -17.72 3.01
CA ILE A 363 15.30 -17.51 1.92
C ILE A 363 15.08 -16.02 1.77
N GLN A 364 15.21 -15.46 0.56
CA GLN A 364 14.96 -14.04 0.29
C GLN A 364 15.70 -13.08 1.25
N ASN A 365 16.97 -13.34 1.51
CA ASN A 365 17.85 -12.53 2.38
C ASN A 365 17.44 -12.46 3.86
N LEU A 366 16.70 -13.43 4.36
CA LEU A 366 16.46 -13.64 5.79
C LEU A 366 16.40 -15.14 6.10
N ALA A 367 17.22 -15.59 7.05
CA ALA A 367 17.25 -16.97 7.49
C ALA A 367 16.07 -17.29 8.44
N ARG A 368 15.73 -18.59 8.55
CA ARG A 368 14.81 -19.07 9.58
C ARG A 368 15.45 -18.93 10.94
N GLY A 369 14.63 -18.77 11.97
CA GLY A 369 15.16 -18.65 13.33
C GLY A 369 14.14 -18.24 14.35
N GLN A 370 14.64 -17.75 15.47
CA GLN A 370 13.86 -17.27 16.60
C GLN A 370 14.06 -15.75 16.75
N MET A 371 12.97 -15.03 16.94
CA MET A 371 12.92 -13.62 17.21
C MET A 371 12.65 -13.37 18.69
N TYR A 372 13.39 -12.46 19.29
CA TYR A 372 13.26 -11.99 20.66
C TYR A 372 12.99 -10.49 20.65
N ILE A 373 11.98 -10.07 21.42
CA ILE A 373 11.65 -8.66 21.61
C ILE A 373 11.61 -8.41 23.12
N SER A 374 12.33 -7.38 23.56
CA SER A 374 12.28 -6.91 24.94
C SER A 374 12.02 -5.43 24.99
N LEU A 375 11.15 -5.01 25.89
CA LEU A 375 10.81 -3.63 26.17
C LEU A 375 10.98 -3.35 27.65
N THR A 376 11.70 -2.29 28.01
CA THR A 376 11.87 -1.88 29.41
C THR A 376 11.58 -0.38 29.61
N ASP A 377 10.97 -0.06 30.76
CA ASP A 377 10.85 1.30 31.31
C ASP A 377 11.86 1.57 32.43
N GLY A 378 12.83 0.65 32.65
CA GLY A 378 13.81 0.68 33.73
C GLY A 378 13.31 0.08 35.04
N LYS A 379 12.03 -0.29 35.17
CA LYS A 379 11.42 -0.91 36.34
C LYS A 379 10.96 -2.34 36.07
N ARG A 380 10.43 -2.56 34.87
CA ARG A 380 9.91 -3.85 34.39
C ARG A 380 10.42 -4.15 32.99
N ILE A 381 10.41 -5.44 32.64
CA ILE A 381 10.73 -5.91 31.28
C ILE A 381 9.54 -6.70 30.78
N LEU A 382 9.06 -6.32 29.59
CA LEU A 382 8.06 -7.08 28.82
C LEU A 382 8.78 -7.78 27.68
N ARG A 383 8.42 -9.03 27.41
CA ARG A 383 9.07 -9.86 26.39
C ARG A 383 8.05 -10.45 25.44
N ARG A 384 8.46 -10.65 24.20
CA ARG A 384 7.73 -11.41 23.21
C ARG A 384 8.70 -12.23 22.36
N GLU A 385 8.37 -13.50 22.16
CA GLU A 385 9.14 -14.39 21.29
C GLU A 385 8.27 -14.87 20.13
N SER A 386 8.91 -15.11 18.98
CA SER A 386 8.25 -15.63 17.79
C SER A 386 9.28 -16.22 16.83
N THR A 387 8.82 -17.07 15.93
CA THR A 387 9.68 -17.66 14.89
C THR A 387 9.74 -16.78 13.66
N THR A 388 10.86 -16.80 12.92
CA THR A 388 11.00 -16.27 11.57
C THR A 388 11.04 -17.43 10.56
N ALA A 389 10.30 -17.30 9.46
CA ALA A 389 10.21 -18.34 8.42
C ALA A 389 11.19 -18.13 7.26
N GLY A 390 12.03 -17.09 7.32
CA GLY A 390 13.01 -16.78 6.28
C GLY A 390 12.40 -16.10 5.04
N ARG A 391 11.27 -15.44 5.17
CA ARG A 391 10.53 -14.80 4.05
C ARG A 391 10.94 -13.34 3.81
N GLY A 392 12.18 -12.97 4.12
CA GLY A 392 12.77 -11.67 3.80
C GLY A 392 11.95 -10.47 4.29
N ALA A 393 11.53 -9.61 3.37
CA ALA A 393 10.78 -8.38 3.70
C ALA A 393 9.48 -8.65 4.44
N TYR A 394 8.80 -9.76 4.16
CA TYR A 394 7.57 -10.16 4.85
C TYR A 394 7.82 -10.39 6.36
N ASP A 395 8.82 -11.18 6.70
CA ASP A 395 9.15 -11.45 8.10
C ASP A 395 9.68 -10.19 8.79
N ARG A 396 10.51 -9.38 8.14
CA ARG A 396 10.97 -8.09 8.71
C ARG A 396 9.80 -7.19 9.08
N SER A 397 8.81 -7.03 8.19
CA SER A 397 7.62 -6.23 8.48
C SER A 397 6.82 -6.79 9.64
N ARG A 398 6.66 -8.11 9.73
CA ARG A 398 5.97 -8.79 10.83
C ARG A 398 6.72 -8.61 12.17
N MET A 399 8.04 -8.76 12.16
CA MET A 399 8.90 -8.56 13.35
C MET A 399 8.78 -7.12 13.87
N THR A 400 8.91 -6.15 12.98
CA THR A 400 8.79 -4.73 13.31
C THR A 400 7.39 -4.40 13.88
N LEU A 401 6.33 -4.95 13.28
CA LEU A 401 4.97 -4.74 13.75
C LEU A 401 4.75 -5.33 15.16
N ASN A 402 5.31 -6.52 15.42
CA ASN A 402 5.26 -7.14 16.76
C ASN A 402 6.02 -6.32 17.83
N ALA A 403 7.15 -5.72 17.47
CA ALA A 403 7.90 -4.85 18.37
C ALA A 403 7.12 -3.57 18.71
N LEU A 404 6.54 -2.93 17.70
CA LEU A 404 5.68 -1.76 17.90
C LEU A 404 4.43 -2.08 18.73
N ASP A 405 3.84 -3.26 18.52
CA ASP A 405 2.67 -3.68 19.31
C ASP A 405 3.00 -3.95 20.78
N LEU A 406 4.19 -4.47 21.08
CA LEU A 406 4.64 -4.62 22.46
C LEU A 406 4.76 -3.24 23.15
N LEU A 407 5.29 -2.25 22.44
CA LEU A 407 5.36 -0.86 22.94
C LEU A 407 3.96 -0.27 23.10
N ARG A 408 3.05 -0.47 22.13
CA ARG A 408 1.64 -0.07 22.24
C ARG A 408 0.97 -0.68 23.47
N ALA A 409 1.13 -1.97 23.69
CA ALA A 409 0.57 -2.67 24.84
C ALA A 409 1.07 -2.07 26.16
N ALA A 410 2.37 -1.81 26.27
CA ALA A 410 2.96 -1.18 27.46
C ALA A 410 2.41 0.23 27.71
N LEU A 411 2.28 1.05 26.68
CA LEU A 411 1.72 2.39 26.76
C LEU A 411 0.24 2.39 27.15
N LEU A 412 -0.50 1.34 26.81
CA LEU A 412 -1.89 1.11 27.23
C LEU A 412 -2.02 0.47 28.62
N GLY A 413 -0.88 0.23 29.32
CA GLY A 413 -0.86 -0.37 30.67
C GLY A 413 -1.10 -1.88 30.68
N ARG A 414 -0.95 -2.57 29.52
CA ARG A 414 -1.12 -4.00 29.40
C ARG A 414 0.19 -4.74 29.74
N THR A 415 0.08 -5.94 30.25
CA THR A 415 1.25 -6.77 30.66
C THR A 415 1.52 -7.94 29.74
N GLU A 416 0.68 -8.15 28.73
CA GLU A 416 0.79 -9.19 27.69
C GLU A 416 0.47 -8.62 26.30
#